data_cb6ddd466c501ea9e923a6d677213c4d
#
_entry.id   cb6ddd466c501ea9e923a6d677213c4d
#
_cell.length_a   1.000
_cell.length_b   1.000
_cell.length_c   1.000
_cell.angle_alpha   90.00
_cell.angle_beta   90.00
_cell.angle_gamma   90.00
#
_symmetry.space_group_name_H-M   'P 1'
#
loop_
_entity.id
_entity.type
_entity.pdbx_description
1 polymer ?
#
loop_
_entity_poly.entity_id
_entity_poly.type
_entity_poly.pdbx_seq_one_letter_code
_entity_poly.pdbx_strand_id
1 'polypeptide(L)'
;VILCMPIFVDENGAVTALQDAGVPILMQAYPDEIGKMDFARRRDAFCGKFSVTDVFSQYKIPFTVMKPHVVHPLSPEFAENLRDFAAVCRVVNGMRRFNLGCIGARTTAFKTVRFDEVTMQRHGINVESFDLSELIERERDKADDEAAVISKKAALIKYADFSAVPEEKKNILAKISVVIDEYIEEYRLDAVALRCWNEMETYLRAVSYTHLTLPTNSL
;
A
#
# COMPACT_ATOMS: atom_id res chain seq x y z
N VAL A 1 2.56 -17.79 -5.75
CA VAL A 1 2.56 -19.28 -5.75
C VAL A 1 2.59 -19.78 -4.33
N ILE A 2 1.95 -20.95 -4.09
CA ILE A 2 2.02 -21.66 -2.81
C ILE A 2 2.75 -22.99 -3.06
N LEU A 3 3.88 -23.19 -2.37
CA LEU A 3 4.53 -24.49 -2.31
C LEU A 3 3.93 -25.26 -1.12
N CYS A 4 3.05 -26.21 -1.45
CA CYS A 4 2.36 -27.04 -0.47
C CYS A 4 3.10 -28.37 -0.30
N MET A 5 3.51 -28.67 0.91
CA MET A 5 4.29 -29.86 1.27
C MET A 5 3.45 -30.81 2.14
N PRO A 6 2.80 -31.81 1.54
CA PRO A 6 1.96 -32.76 2.29
C PRO A 6 2.78 -33.81 3.05
N ILE A 7 3.99 -34.04 2.60
CA ILE A 7 4.98 -34.98 3.17
C ILE A 7 6.37 -34.37 3.02
N PHE A 8 7.42 -35.08 3.38
CA PHE A 8 8.79 -34.72 3.01
C PHE A 8 8.89 -34.60 1.48
N VAL A 9 9.45 -33.51 0.96
CA VAL A 9 9.49 -33.20 -0.47
C VAL A 9 10.88 -33.39 -1.06
N ASP A 10 10.93 -33.65 -2.36
CA ASP A 10 12.16 -33.63 -3.13
C ASP A 10 12.66 -32.19 -3.33
N GLU A 11 13.79 -31.89 -2.79
CA GLU A 11 14.43 -30.55 -2.85
C GLU A 11 14.79 -30.15 -4.28
N ASN A 12 15.31 -31.10 -5.07
CA ASN A 12 15.67 -30.84 -6.47
C ASN A 12 14.44 -30.50 -7.33
N GLY A 13 13.35 -31.23 -7.11
CA GLY A 13 12.08 -30.95 -7.78
C GLY A 13 11.53 -29.58 -7.43
N ALA A 14 11.60 -29.19 -6.15
CA ALA A 14 11.17 -27.87 -5.68
C ALA A 14 12.01 -26.73 -6.29
N VAL A 15 13.34 -26.87 -6.33
CA VAL A 15 14.24 -25.90 -6.98
C VAL A 15 13.96 -25.81 -8.47
N THR A 16 13.93 -26.94 -9.17
CA THR A 16 13.70 -26.96 -10.63
C THR A 16 12.38 -26.28 -11.01
N ALA A 17 11.34 -26.46 -10.20
CA ALA A 17 10.03 -25.86 -10.47
C ALA A 17 9.97 -24.37 -10.19
N LEU A 18 10.79 -23.83 -9.26
CA LEU A 18 10.58 -22.49 -8.70
C LEU A 18 11.78 -21.54 -8.82
N GLN A 19 12.97 -21.98 -9.22
CA GLN A 19 14.16 -21.12 -9.34
C GLN A 19 13.94 -19.92 -10.27
N ASP A 20 13.18 -20.08 -11.33
CA ASP A 20 12.91 -19.05 -12.34
C ASP A 20 11.45 -18.57 -12.31
N ALA A 21 10.73 -18.85 -11.25
CA ALA A 21 9.29 -18.55 -11.16
C ALA A 21 8.98 -17.05 -11.24
N GLY A 22 9.90 -16.17 -10.79
CA GLY A 22 9.74 -14.71 -10.86
C GLY A 22 8.56 -14.13 -10.07
N VAL A 23 7.95 -14.94 -9.19
CA VAL A 23 6.76 -14.61 -8.41
C VAL A 23 6.98 -14.90 -6.93
N PRO A 24 6.26 -14.21 -6.02
CA PRO A 24 6.32 -14.50 -4.59
C PRO A 24 5.91 -15.94 -4.28
N ILE A 25 6.66 -16.62 -3.42
CA ILE A 25 6.44 -17.99 -3.00
C ILE A 25 6.09 -18.04 -1.53
N LEU A 26 4.93 -18.62 -1.18
CA LEU A 26 4.54 -18.95 0.19
C LEU A 26 4.76 -20.44 0.43
N MET A 27 5.46 -20.78 1.51
CA MET A 27 5.71 -22.16 1.90
C MET A 27 4.72 -22.63 2.97
N GLN A 28 3.99 -23.72 2.69
CA GLN A 28 3.09 -24.38 3.62
C GLN A 28 3.51 -25.85 3.78
N ALA A 29 3.49 -26.35 5.01
CA ALA A 29 3.71 -27.76 5.32
C ALA A 29 2.57 -28.30 6.18
N TYR A 30 2.18 -29.53 5.93
CA TYR A 30 1.16 -30.22 6.72
C TYR A 30 1.71 -30.57 8.12
N PRO A 31 0.88 -30.49 9.16
CA PRO A 31 1.23 -31.04 10.46
C PRO A 31 1.22 -32.57 10.42
N ASP A 32 2.07 -33.19 11.19
CA ASP A 32 1.97 -34.61 11.47
C ASP A 32 0.74 -34.93 12.32
N GLU A 33 0.17 -36.09 12.14
CA GLU A 33 -1.01 -36.55 12.87
C GLU A 33 -0.59 -37.27 14.17
N ILE A 34 -1.19 -36.89 15.29
CA ILE A 34 -0.97 -37.58 16.57
C ILE A 34 -1.30 -39.09 16.41
N GLY A 35 -0.40 -39.96 16.85
CA GLY A 35 -0.53 -41.42 16.70
C GLY A 35 -0.15 -41.99 15.34
N LYS A 36 0.32 -41.15 14.42
CA LYS A 36 0.84 -41.58 13.10
C LYS A 36 2.29 -41.13 12.89
N MET A 37 3.12 -41.23 13.92
CA MET A 37 4.51 -40.79 13.90
C MET A 37 5.52 -41.88 13.59
N ASP A 38 5.06 -43.09 13.27
CA ASP A 38 5.93 -44.19 12.87
C ASP A 38 6.44 -44.04 11.42
N PHE A 39 7.46 -44.80 11.08
CA PHE A 39 8.13 -44.73 9.78
C PHE A 39 7.18 -44.84 8.59
N ALA A 40 6.14 -45.61 8.69
CA ALA A 40 5.21 -45.87 7.57
C ALA A 40 4.13 -44.79 7.39
N ARG A 41 3.83 -44.00 8.44
CA ARG A 41 2.66 -43.12 8.47
C ARG A 41 2.97 -41.63 8.73
N ARG A 42 4.17 -41.32 9.25
CA ARG A 42 4.56 -39.91 9.48
C ARG A 42 4.71 -39.19 8.16
N ARG A 43 4.38 -37.91 8.16
CA ARG A 43 4.49 -37.03 6.99
C ARG A 43 5.90 -36.44 6.84
N ASP A 44 6.56 -36.14 7.95
CA ASP A 44 7.84 -35.42 7.98
C ASP A 44 7.83 -34.09 7.15
N ALA A 45 6.66 -33.50 6.97
CA ALA A 45 6.52 -32.31 6.12
C ALA A 45 7.22 -31.07 6.71
N PHE A 46 7.32 -30.96 8.05
CA PHE A 46 8.08 -29.91 8.67
C PHE A 46 9.58 -30.04 8.40
N CYS A 47 10.12 -31.25 8.48
CA CYS A 47 11.50 -31.53 8.13
C CYS A 47 11.77 -31.22 6.66
N GLY A 48 10.88 -31.61 5.74
CA GLY A 48 10.96 -31.28 4.34
C GLY A 48 10.89 -29.78 4.07
N LYS A 49 10.03 -29.03 4.78
CA LYS A 49 9.98 -27.57 4.70
C LYS A 49 11.29 -26.93 5.15
N PHE A 50 11.86 -27.44 6.24
CA PHE A 50 13.13 -26.93 6.78
C PHE A 50 14.26 -27.12 5.76
N SER A 51 14.39 -28.30 5.16
CA SER A 51 15.41 -28.58 4.16
C SER A 51 15.22 -27.77 2.87
N VAL A 52 13.99 -27.67 2.36
CA VAL A 52 13.70 -26.86 1.16
C VAL A 52 13.99 -25.36 1.40
N THR A 53 13.71 -24.83 2.60
CA THR A 53 14.06 -23.42 2.90
C THR A 53 15.57 -23.20 2.90
N ASP A 54 16.36 -24.14 3.37
CA ASP A 54 17.82 -24.07 3.32
C ASP A 54 18.30 -24.10 1.85
N VAL A 55 17.84 -25.05 1.07
CA VAL A 55 18.22 -25.17 -0.34
C VAL A 55 17.77 -23.93 -1.14
N PHE A 56 16.58 -23.41 -0.92
CA PHE A 56 16.14 -22.14 -1.56
C PHE A 56 17.03 -20.97 -1.19
N SER A 57 17.53 -20.92 0.05
CA SER A 57 18.49 -19.90 0.47
C SER A 57 19.83 -20.05 -0.27
N GLN A 58 20.32 -21.25 -0.47
CA GLN A 58 21.55 -21.54 -1.23
C GLN A 58 21.40 -21.10 -2.70
N TYR A 59 20.24 -21.35 -3.32
CA TYR A 59 19.95 -20.96 -4.70
C TYR A 59 19.46 -19.51 -4.84
N LYS A 60 19.38 -18.75 -3.73
CA LYS A 60 18.87 -17.37 -3.68
C LYS A 60 17.45 -17.22 -4.24
N ILE A 61 16.63 -18.25 -4.08
CA ILE A 61 15.21 -18.23 -4.41
C ILE A 61 14.46 -17.54 -3.27
N PRO A 62 13.80 -16.39 -3.48
CA PRO A 62 13.08 -15.71 -2.42
C PRO A 62 11.79 -16.47 -2.05
N PHE A 63 11.53 -16.62 -0.76
CA PHE A 63 10.34 -17.29 -0.24
C PHE A 63 9.82 -16.63 1.03
N THR A 64 8.57 -16.93 1.37
CA THR A 64 7.92 -16.48 2.60
C THR A 64 7.51 -17.67 3.45
N VAL A 65 7.80 -17.60 4.74
CA VAL A 65 7.37 -18.55 5.77
C VAL A 65 6.51 -17.81 6.78
N MET A 66 5.33 -18.35 7.07
CA MET A 66 4.41 -17.77 8.07
C MET A 66 4.24 -18.73 9.26
N LYS A 67 3.71 -18.20 10.35
CA LYS A 67 3.38 -18.99 11.54
C LYS A 67 1.88 -19.35 11.54
N PRO A 68 1.52 -20.53 12.05
CA PRO A 68 2.40 -21.61 12.51
C PRO A 68 3.19 -22.25 11.35
N HIS A 69 4.37 -22.79 11.63
CA HIS A 69 5.27 -23.34 10.59
C HIS A 69 4.69 -24.57 9.89
N VAL A 70 3.90 -25.34 10.60
CA VAL A 70 3.06 -26.43 10.04
C VAL A 70 1.61 -26.07 10.27
N VAL A 71 0.81 -26.16 9.24
CA VAL A 71 -0.60 -25.75 9.27
C VAL A 71 -1.39 -26.55 8.23
N HIS A 72 -2.55 -27.03 8.62
CA HIS A 72 -3.41 -27.74 7.68
C HIS A 72 -3.96 -26.78 6.63
N PRO A 73 -3.91 -27.08 5.32
CA PRO A 73 -4.29 -26.13 4.27
C PRO A 73 -5.77 -25.72 4.28
N LEU A 74 -6.63 -26.49 4.93
CA LEU A 74 -8.05 -26.15 5.10
C LEU A 74 -8.37 -25.51 6.45
N SER A 75 -7.37 -25.15 7.24
CA SER A 75 -7.59 -24.52 8.54
C SER A 75 -7.84 -22.99 8.43
N PRO A 76 -8.54 -22.41 9.41
CA PRO A 76 -8.72 -20.96 9.47
C PRO A 76 -7.39 -20.19 9.53
N GLU A 77 -6.39 -20.70 10.22
CA GLU A 77 -5.06 -20.11 10.35
C GLU A 77 -4.35 -20.03 8.99
N PHE A 78 -4.47 -21.06 8.17
CA PHE A 78 -3.90 -21.00 6.82
C PHE A 78 -4.66 -20.04 5.91
N ALA A 79 -5.98 -19.95 6.06
CA ALA A 79 -6.78 -18.96 5.33
C ALA A 79 -6.37 -17.52 5.71
N GLU A 80 -6.01 -17.27 6.97
CA GLU A 80 -5.46 -16.00 7.42
C GLU A 80 -4.07 -15.73 6.82
N ASN A 81 -3.17 -16.70 6.90
CA ASN A 81 -1.85 -16.63 6.26
C ASN A 81 -1.94 -16.30 4.75
N LEU A 82 -2.92 -16.85 4.05
CA LEU A 82 -3.16 -16.55 2.64
C LEU A 82 -3.63 -15.12 2.41
N ARG A 83 -4.53 -14.62 3.27
CA ARG A 83 -4.99 -13.23 3.20
C ARG A 83 -3.84 -12.24 3.41
N ASP A 84 -3.03 -12.48 4.43
CA ASP A 84 -1.88 -11.63 4.76
C ASP A 84 -0.82 -11.67 3.66
N PHE A 85 -0.46 -12.85 3.18
CA PHE A 85 0.48 -13.00 2.08
C PHE A 85 -0.02 -12.31 0.80
N ALA A 86 -1.29 -12.47 0.46
CA ALA A 86 -1.89 -11.79 -0.68
C ALA A 86 -1.93 -10.27 -0.50
N ALA A 87 -2.20 -9.78 0.71
CA ALA A 87 -2.17 -8.35 1.02
C ALA A 87 -0.76 -7.76 0.84
N VAL A 88 0.28 -8.42 1.37
CA VAL A 88 1.67 -8.01 1.17
C VAL A 88 2.05 -8.02 -0.32
N CYS A 89 1.67 -9.06 -1.06
CA CYS A 89 1.91 -9.13 -2.50
C CYS A 89 1.25 -7.97 -3.26
N ARG A 90 0.01 -7.60 -2.90
CA ARG A 90 -0.68 -6.45 -3.52
C ARG A 90 0.05 -5.14 -3.24
N VAL A 91 0.44 -4.90 -1.98
CA VAL A 91 1.18 -3.68 -1.61
C VAL A 91 2.50 -3.59 -2.36
N VAL A 92 3.32 -4.65 -2.33
CA VAL A 92 4.62 -4.66 -3.01
C VAL A 92 4.46 -4.47 -4.52
N ASN A 93 3.44 -5.08 -5.12
CA ASN A 93 3.19 -4.93 -6.55
C ASN A 93 2.70 -3.52 -6.91
N GLY A 94 1.83 -2.93 -6.09
CA GLY A 94 1.38 -1.54 -6.25
C GLY A 94 2.53 -0.54 -6.15
N MET A 95 3.41 -0.71 -5.15
CA MET A 95 4.56 0.18 -4.94
C MET A 95 5.62 0.12 -6.06
N ARG A 96 5.62 -0.91 -6.89
CA ARG A 96 6.56 -1.01 -8.03
C ARG A 96 6.25 -0.07 -9.19
N ARG A 97 5.06 0.51 -9.22
CA ARG A 97 4.59 1.47 -10.24
C ARG A 97 3.70 2.50 -9.57
N PHE A 98 4.29 3.27 -8.67
CA PHE A 98 3.57 4.19 -7.81
C PHE A 98 3.92 5.63 -8.18
N ASN A 99 2.91 6.45 -8.49
CA ASN A 99 3.06 7.86 -8.80
C ASN A 99 2.63 8.70 -7.60
N LEU A 100 3.58 9.40 -7.00
CA LEU A 100 3.36 10.30 -5.88
C LEU A 100 3.35 11.75 -6.35
N GLY A 101 2.25 12.45 -6.21
CA GLY A 101 2.19 13.90 -6.39
C GLY A 101 2.71 14.63 -5.14
N CYS A 102 3.67 15.53 -5.32
CA CYS A 102 4.20 16.36 -4.25
C CYS A 102 3.86 17.83 -4.56
N ILE A 103 2.85 18.39 -3.86
CA ILE A 103 2.36 19.74 -4.10
C ILE A 103 2.99 20.69 -3.09
N GLY A 104 3.83 21.61 -3.59
CA GLY A 104 4.59 22.57 -2.80
C GLY A 104 5.92 22.01 -2.26
N ALA A 105 6.92 22.87 -2.18
CA ALA A 105 8.22 22.53 -1.66
C ALA A 105 8.18 22.29 -0.13
N ARG A 106 9.09 21.47 0.38
CA ARG A 106 9.23 21.21 1.82
C ARG A 106 9.36 22.52 2.61
N THR A 107 8.64 22.63 3.72
CA THR A 107 8.81 23.73 4.68
C THR A 107 10.26 23.72 5.23
N THR A 108 10.94 24.85 5.17
CA THR A 108 12.39 24.97 5.43
C THR A 108 12.84 24.35 6.76
N ALA A 109 12.05 24.52 7.83
CA ALA A 109 12.36 23.98 9.15
C ALA A 109 12.23 22.45 9.26
N PHE A 110 11.47 21.80 8.37
CA PHE A 110 11.09 20.38 8.51
C PHE A 110 12.04 19.47 7.72
N LYS A 111 13.20 19.22 8.31
CA LYS A 111 14.20 18.31 7.71
C LYS A 111 13.80 16.84 7.78
N THR A 112 12.87 16.48 8.66
CA THR A 112 12.36 15.11 8.83
C THR A 112 11.59 14.59 7.63
N VAL A 113 11.03 15.49 6.81
CA VAL A 113 10.26 15.14 5.61
C VAL A 113 11.09 15.16 4.33
N ARG A 114 12.41 15.15 4.45
CA ARG A 114 13.30 15.00 3.30
C ARG A 114 13.25 13.57 2.79
N PHE A 115 13.31 13.43 1.49
CA PHE A 115 13.39 12.13 0.83
C PHE A 115 14.39 12.19 -0.33
N ASP A 116 14.84 11.04 -0.78
CA ASP A 116 15.72 10.87 -1.93
C ASP A 116 14.90 10.32 -3.10
N GLU A 117 14.59 11.18 -4.06
CA GLU A 117 13.79 10.84 -5.24
C GLU A 117 14.43 9.70 -6.06
N VAL A 118 15.75 9.69 -6.18
CA VAL A 118 16.46 8.64 -6.94
C VAL A 118 16.31 7.28 -6.24
N THR A 119 16.39 7.26 -4.91
CA THR A 119 16.15 6.04 -4.15
C THR A 119 14.69 5.58 -4.28
N MET A 120 13.72 6.49 -4.20
CA MET A 120 12.32 6.15 -4.42
C MET A 120 12.09 5.57 -5.81
N GLN A 121 12.64 6.21 -6.85
CA GLN A 121 12.50 5.76 -8.23
C GLN A 121 13.12 4.37 -8.47
N ARG A 122 14.25 4.04 -7.82
CA ARG A 122 14.83 2.68 -7.85
C ARG A 122 13.89 1.61 -7.28
N HIS A 123 12.98 2.00 -6.41
CA HIS A 123 11.94 1.13 -5.84
C HIS A 123 10.61 1.20 -6.59
N GLY A 124 10.55 1.90 -7.73
CA GLY A 124 9.36 2.01 -8.58
C GLY A 124 8.41 3.14 -8.19
N ILE A 125 8.81 4.03 -7.27
CA ILE A 125 8.03 5.19 -6.84
C ILE A 125 8.51 6.41 -7.61
N ASN A 126 7.69 6.91 -8.52
CA ASN A 126 7.92 8.16 -9.22
C ASN A 126 7.34 9.33 -8.43
N VAL A 127 8.05 10.46 -8.37
CA VAL A 127 7.57 11.67 -7.69
C VAL A 127 7.37 12.77 -8.72
N GLU A 128 6.13 13.25 -8.81
CA GLU A 128 5.76 14.41 -9.63
C GLU A 128 5.63 15.64 -8.72
N SER A 129 6.41 16.68 -9.00
CA SER A 129 6.43 17.90 -8.18
C SER A 129 5.61 19.00 -8.83
N PHE A 130 4.67 19.56 -8.06
CA PHE A 130 3.80 20.65 -8.48
C PHE A 130 4.03 21.88 -7.61
N ASP A 131 3.91 23.07 -8.22
CA ASP A 131 4.00 24.30 -7.46
C ASP A 131 2.69 24.59 -6.68
N LEU A 132 2.82 25.06 -5.46
CA LEU A 132 1.67 25.40 -4.63
C LEU A 132 0.89 26.59 -5.20
N SER A 133 1.55 27.49 -5.95
CA SER A 133 0.90 28.61 -6.62
C SER A 133 -0.09 28.16 -7.68
N GLU A 134 0.21 27.09 -8.40
CA GLU A 134 -0.70 26.49 -9.39
C GLU A 134 -1.98 25.95 -8.72
N LEU A 135 -1.84 25.24 -7.58
CA LEU A 135 -2.99 24.78 -6.82
C LEU A 135 -3.88 25.94 -6.37
N ILE A 136 -3.26 27.03 -5.88
CA ILE A 136 -3.98 28.22 -5.41
C ILE A 136 -4.69 28.93 -6.57
N GLU A 137 -4.06 29.01 -7.74
CA GLU A 137 -4.67 29.57 -8.95
C GLU A 137 -5.87 28.74 -9.42
N ARG A 138 -5.70 27.42 -9.56
CA ARG A 138 -6.79 26.52 -9.92
C ARG A 138 -7.95 26.57 -8.91
N GLU A 139 -7.67 26.70 -7.62
CA GLU A 139 -8.72 26.87 -6.59
C GLU A 139 -9.51 28.15 -6.77
N ARG A 140 -8.84 29.28 -7.06
CA ARG A 140 -9.50 30.58 -7.29
C ARG A 140 -10.40 30.61 -8.51
N ASP A 141 -10.03 29.84 -9.54
CA ASP A 141 -10.80 29.75 -10.78
C ASP A 141 -12.09 28.92 -10.62
N LYS A 142 -12.21 28.13 -9.54
CA LYS A 142 -13.43 27.34 -9.27
C LYS A 142 -14.55 28.23 -8.75
N ALA A 143 -15.75 28.10 -9.32
CA ALA A 143 -16.94 28.71 -8.79
C ALA A 143 -17.56 27.88 -7.65
N ASP A 144 -18.21 28.56 -6.69
CA ASP A 144 -18.82 27.88 -5.52
C ASP A 144 -20.02 27.01 -5.93
N ASP A 145 -20.66 27.33 -7.06
CA ASP A 145 -21.82 26.65 -7.62
C ASP A 145 -21.49 25.56 -8.66
N GLU A 146 -20.21 25.30 -8.90
CA GLU A 146 -19.82 24.16 -9.75
C GLU A 146 -20.30 22.83 -9.13
N ALA A 147 -20.84 21.95 -9.97
CA ALA A 147 -21.39 20.66 -9.54
C ALA A 147 -20.36 19.81 -8.77
N ALA A 148 -19.09 19.82 -9.20
CA ALA A 148 -18.00 19.12 -8.55
C ALA A 148 -17.74 19.68 -7.13
N VAL A 149 -17.73 21.01 -6.96
CA VAL A 149 -17.54 21.68 -5.67
C VAL A 149 -18.68 21.39 -4.72
N ILE A 150 -19.93 21.48 -5.19
CA ILE A 150 -21.12 21.14 -4.39
C ILE A 150 -21.07 19.69 -3.92
N SER A 151 -20.76 18.75 -4.82
CA SER A 151 -20.66 17.33 -4.51
C SER A 151 -19.56 17.06 -3.50
N LYS A 152 -18.37 17.63 -3.68
CA LYS A 152 -17.24 17.47 -2.78
C LYS A 152 -17.54 18.06 -1.39
N LYS A 153 -18.17 19.25 -1.33
CA LYS A 153 -18.61 19.84 -0.06
C LYS A 153 -19.57 18.94 0.71
N ALA A 154 -20.54 18.36 0.01
CA ALA A 154 -21.47 17.41 0.63
C ALA A 154 -20.77 16.16 1.18
N ALA A 155 -19.77 15.65 0.45
CA ALA A 155 -18.97 14.51 0.89
C ALA A 155 -18.14 14.85 2.15
N LEU A 156 -17.50 16.01 2.21
CA LEU A 156 -16.74 16.48 3.36
C LEU A 156 -17.61 16.60 4.61
N ILE A 157 -18.81 17.22 4.48
CA ILE A 157 -19.77 17.39 5.58
C ILE A 157 -20.27 16.02 6.10
N LYS A 158 -20.44 15.05 5.22
CA LYS A 158 -20.82 13.69 5.61
C LYS A 158 -19.68 12.94 6.32
N TYR A 159 -18.43 13.25 5.98
CA TYR A 159 -17.24 12.59 6.51
C TYR A 159 -16.92 13.03 7.95
N ALA A 160 -17.05 14.32 8.26
CA ALA A 160 -16.71 14.88 9.56
C ALA A 160 -17.72 15.96 9.99
N ASP A 161 -17.72 16.31 11.28
CA ASP A 161 -18.54 17.41 11.80
C ASP A 161 -17.98 18.77 11.38
N PHE A 162 -18.69 19.42 10.48
CA PHE A 162 -18.40 20.76 9.97
C PHE A 162 -19.35 21.84 10.54
N SER A 163 -20.11 21.54 11.59
CA SER A 163 -21.11 22.47 12.14
C SER A 163 -20.53 23.81 12.59
N ALA A 164 -19.32 23.81 13.14
CA ALA A 164 -18.61 24.99 13.60
C ALA A 164 -17.76 25.68 12.51
N VAL A 165 -17.69 25.12 11.28
CA VAL A 165 -16.86 25.67 10.20
C VAL A 165 -17.69 26.66 9.38
N PRO A 166 -17.21 27.93 9.17
CA PRO A 166 -17.89 28.90 8.32
C PRO A 166 -18.09 28.41 6.89
N GLU A 167 -19.19 28.80 6.25
CA GLU A 167 -19.55 28.32 4.90
C GLU A 167 -18.48 28.66 3.85
N GLU A 168 -17.90 29.85 3.93
CA GLU A 168 -16.76 30.26 3.08
C GLU A 168 -15.61 29.26 3.16
N LYS A 169 -15.29 28.76 4.35
CA LYS A 169 -14.19 27.80 4.55
C LYS A 169 -14.53 26.41 4.04
N LYS A 170 -15.79 26.01 4.13
CA LYS A 170 -16.27 24.76 3.50
C LYS A 170 -16.13 24.82 1.98
N ASN A 171 -16.44 25.96 1.38
CA ASN A 171 -16.29 26.14 -0.08
C ASN A 171 -14.82 26.07 -0.48
N ILE A 172 -13.92 26.78 0.20
CA ILE A 172 -12.46 26.73 -0.06
C ILE A 172 -11.94 25.29 0.04
N LEU A 173 -12.28 24.55 1.10
CA LEU A 173 -11.87 23.15 1.28
C LEU A 173 -12.40 22.26 0.18
N ALA A 174 -13.66 22.47 -0.25
CA ALA A 174 -14.25 21.72 -1.35
C ALA A 174 -13.53 21.99 -2.67
N LYS A 175 -13.23 23.25 -2.99
CA LYS A 175 -12.48 23.64 -4.19
C LYS A 175 -11.07 23.03 -4.21
N ILE A 176 -10.31 23.14 -3.10
CA ILE A 176 -8.99 22.52 -2.97
C ILE A 176 -9.10 21.01 -3.23
N SER A 177 -10.12 20.36 -2.68
CA SER A 177 -10.33 18.93 -2.85
C SER A 177 -10.64 18.55 -4.30
N VAL A 178 -11.41 19.39 -5.01
CA VAL A 178 -11.69 19.20 -6.45
C VAL A 178 -10.40 19.35 -7.26
N VAL A 179 -9.60 20.39 -6.97
CA VAL A 179 -8.31 20.58 -7.66
C VAL A 179 -7.35 19.41 -7.43
N ILE A 180 -7.31 18.87 -6.21
CA ILE A 180 -6.49 17.67 -5.93
C ILE A 180 -6.99 16.46 -6.72
N ASP A 181 -8.31 16.26 -6.83
CA ASP A 181 -8.87 15.18 -7.66
C ASP A 181 -8.46 15.37 -9.14
N GLU A 182 -8.49 16.60 -9.65
CA GLU A 182 -8.03 16.91 -11.01
C GLU A 182 -6.55 16.54 -11.21
N TYR A 183 -5.66 16.87 -10.27
CA TYR A 183 -4.27 16.43 -10.32
C TYR A 183 -4.15 14.90 -10.33
N ILE A 184 -4.91 14.22 -9.47
CA ILE A 184 -4.90 12.74 -9.40
C ILE A 184 -5.29 12.15 -10.74
N GLU A 185 -6.31 12.66 -11.39
CA GLU A 185 -6.78 12.17 -12.70
C GLU A 185 -5.81 12.54 -13.83
N GLU A 186 -5.41 13.81 -13.94
CA GLU A 186 -4.56 14.34 -14.99
C GLU A 186 -3.19 13.64 -15.04
N TYR A 187 -2.58 13.45 -13.87
CA TYR A 187 -1.23 12.88 -13.75
C TYR A 187 -1.23 11.42 -13.30
N ARG A 188 -2.40 10.80 -13.14
CA ARG A 188 -2.56 9.40 -12.69
C ARG A 188 -1.81 9.12 -11.40
N LEU A 189 -2.03 9.97 -10.40
CA LEU A 189 -1.36 9.87 -9.10
C LEU A 189 -2.03 8.81 -8.24
N ASP A 190 -1.21 8.00 -7.57
CA ASP A 190 -1.67 7.01 -6.58
C ASP A 190 -1.79 7.61 -5.17
N ALA A 191 -1.04 8.68 -4.91
CA ALA A 191 -1.12 9.45 -3.67
C ALA A 191 -0.65 10.89 -3.87
N VAL A 192 -1.00 11.75 -2.90
CA VAL A 192 -0.59 13.16 -2.90
C VAL A 192 -0.02 13.52 -1.54
N ALA A 193 1.14 14.21 -1.55
CA ALA A 193 1.72 14.89 -0.40
C ALA A 193 1.55 16.40 -0.58
N LEU A 194 0.76 17.02 0.30
CA LEU A 194 0.43 18.44 0.21
C LEU A 194 1.15 19.26 1.29
N ARG A 195 1.91 20.26 0.88
CA ARG A 195 2.44 21.29 1.79
C ARG A 195 1.36 22.31 2.12
N CYS A 196 0.89 22.34 3.36
CA CYS A 196 -0.11 23.33 3.80
C CYS A 196 0.48 24.53 4.57
N TRP A 197 1.61 24.37 5.24
CA TRP A 197 2.29 25.41 6.03
C TRP A 197 3.20 26.28 5.13
N ASN A 198 3.20 27.59 5.20
CA ASN A 198 2.24 28.52 5.85
C ASN A 198 1.34 29.17 4.80
N GLU A 199 1.63 28.86 3.51
CA GLU A 199 1.02 29.54 2.37
C GLU A 199 -0.48 29.31 2.30
N MET A 200 -0.94 28.06 2.49
CA MET A 200 -2.37 27.78 2.50
C MET A 200 -3.08 28.47 3.67
N GLU A 201 -2.43 28.57 4.83
CA GLU A 201 -2.96 29.29 5.98
C GLU A 201 -3.09 30.78 5.69
N THR A 202 -2.10 31.35 5.01
CA THR A 202 -2.04 32.80 4.73
C THR A 202 -2.97 33.18 3.57
N TYR A 203 -2.92 32.46 2.45
CA TYR A 203 -3.63 32.83 1.23
C TYR A 203 -5.05 32.28 1.18
N LEU A 204 -5.26 31.04 1.61
CA LEU A 204 -6.57 30.39 1.60
C LEU A 204 -7.26 30.49 2.97
N ARG A 205 -6.51 30.84 4.03
CA ARG A 205 -7.00 30.83 5.42
C ARG A 205 -7.69 29.52 5.78
N ALA A 206 -7.16 28.42 5.22
CA ALA A 206 -7.66 27.07 5.39
C ALA A 206 -6.50 26.13 5.79
N VAL A 207 -6.79 25.16 6.63
CA VAL A 207 -5.81 24.18 7.12
C VAL A 207 -6.19 22.81 6.58
N SER A 208 -5.34 22.22 5.75
CA SER A 208 -5.64 20.97 5.06
C SER A 208 -5.53 19.74 5.94
N TYR A 209 -4.61 19.72 6.91
CA TYR A 209 -4.24 18.51 7.64
C TYR A 209 -5.28 18.00 8.64
N THR A 210 -6.24 18.83 9.04
CA THR A 210 -7.31 18.39 9.95
C THR A 210 -8.56 17.89 9.26
N HIS A 211 -8.71 18.12 7.93
CA HIS A 211 -9.98 17.88 7.25
C HIS A 211 -9.85 17.27 5.85
N LEU A 212 -8.64 17.17 5.28
CA LEU A 212 -8.40 16.52 3.99
C LEU A 212 -7.84 15.11 4.22
N THR A 213 -8.71 14.17 4.49
CA THR A 213 -8.40 12.77 4.21
C THR A 213 -8.91 12.46 2.82
N LEU A 214 -7.97 12.20 1.91
CA LEU A 214 -8.32 11.64 0.61
C LEU A 214 -9.06 10.31 0.87
N PRO A 215 -10.16 10.03 0.16
CA PRO A 215 -10.74 8.70 0.21
C PRO A 215 -9.68 7.76 -0.33
N THR A 216 -9.03 7.02 0.57
CA THR A 216 -8.26 5.86 0.20
C THR A 216 -9.28 4.87 -0.34
N ASN A 217 -9.43 4.84 -1.66
CA ASN A 217 -10.09 3.71 -2.28
C ASN A 217 -9.32 2.49 -1.83
N SER A 218 -9.96 1.70 -0.99
CA SER A 218 -9.45 0.43 -0.52
C SER A 218 -8.94 -0.38 -1.70
N LEU A 219 -7.64 -0.61 -1.72
CA LEU A 219 -7.00 -1.58 -2.58
C LEU A 219 -7.51 -2.99 -2.27
#